data_823d978bd23b964b07a0b2b15df9e3c3
#
_entry.id   823d978bd23b964b07a0b2b15df9e3c3
#
_cell.length_a   1.000
_cell.length_b   1.000
_cell.length_c   1.000
_cell.angle_alpha   90.00
_cell.angle_beta   90.00
_cell.angle_gamma   90.00
#
_symmetry.space_group_name_H-M   'P 1'
#
loop_
_entity.id
_entity.type
_entity.pdbx_description
1 polymer ?
#
loop_
_entity_poly.entity_id
_entity_poly.type
_entity_poly.pdbx_seq_one_letter_code
_entity_poly.pdbx_strand_id
1 'polypeptide(L)'
;MDVLTVSPVRTRAQRTAFVECEYALRREDRCWTPPLRRDQYRLLDRAHNAFLSFGEIELYLAHRGREVVGRIAAVYDPRFNHHHGARDGFFGLFACVDDQDAARMLFRAAGAWLAERSMTSLVGPVNFSMNYECGTLIDRFDEPAALLMPWNPPSDPKLIENCGFTAVQDLHAWEWECTPGPPALLDRAAAAAAARRGDITIRSVDLSRYEAEMDRVRELYHHAWQDNWGFVPMTDHEFRQLALRLRPVLRPELSLIAEVDGEPVAFSLTLPNLAPALRMAGGRLHRWGVPLGLARMLRESRKVRQGRLMAVGVVEEHRQSGVVPLLLARTADAAHRLGYEALEISWVLGNNKPAFRTLRSLGCRRTKTYRIYRCDLLDLLDPGDPGTGLADRPCDTT
;
A
#
# COMPACT_ATOMS: atom_id res chain seq x y z
N MET A 1 -32.90 -6.89 -20.39
CA MET A 1 -31.66 -6.51 -19.66
C MET A 1 -31.15 -7.75 -18.94
N ASP A 2 -29.87 -8.06 -19.07
CA ASP A 2 -29.31 -9.22 -18.37
C ASP A 2 -29.35 -8.98 -16.86
N VAL A 3 -29.71 -10.02 -16.12
CA VAL A 3 -29.85 -9.96 -14.66
C VAL A 3 -28.46 -9.77 -14.03
N LEU A 4 -28.38 -8.79 -13.14
CA LEU A 4 -27.20 -8.57 -12.32
C LEU A 4 -27.26 -9.49 -11.09
N THR A 5 -26.18 -10.23 -10.85
CA THR A 5 -26.05 -11.15 -9.70
C THR A 5 -24.68 -11.01 -9.06
N VAL A 6 -24.61 -11.23 -7.75
CA VAL A 6 -23.33 -11.35 -7.01
C VAL A 6 -23.28 -12.72 -6.34
N SER A 7 -22.16 -13.39 -6.48
CA SER A 7 -21.97 -14.72 -5.92
C SER A 7 -20.58 -14.89 -5.29
N PRO A 8 -20.47 -15.69 -4.22
CA PRO A 8 -19.17 -16.00 -3.63
C PRO A 8 -18.35 -16.94 -4.54
N VAL A 9 -17.04 -16.81 -4.45
CA VAL A 9 -16.07 -17.62 -5.20
C VAL A 9 -15.82 -18.93 -4.47
N ARG A 10 -16.32 -20.05 -5.03
CA ARG A 10 -16.21 -21.39 -4.42
C ARG A 10 -15.35 -22.35 -5.23
N THR A 11 -15.29 -22.18 -6.53
CA THR A 11 -14.60 -23.11 -7.44
C THR A 11 -13.28 -22.55 -7.96
N ARG A 12 -12.42 -23.43 -8.46
CA ARG A 12 -11.17 -23.03 -9.12
C ARG A 12 -11.43 -22.14 -10.34
N ALA A 13 -12.48 -22.43 -11.10
CA ALA A 13 -12.86 -21.62 -12.26
C ALA A 13 -13.27 -20.20 -11.84
N GLN A 14 -14.08 -20.06 -10.79
CA GLN A 14 -14.45 -18.77 -10.23
C GLN A 14 -13.25 -18.01 -9.66
N ARG A 15 -12.32 -18.71 -8.99
CA ARG A 15 -11.06 -18.08 -8.52
C ARG A 15 -10.25 -17.54 -9.70
N THR A 16 -10.20 -18.28 -10.81
CA THR A 16 -9.56 -17.79 -12.04
C THR A 16 -10.29 -16.56 -12.58
N ALA A 17 -11.62 -16.59 -12.64
CA ALA A 17 -12.43 -15.46 -13.07
C ALA A 17 -12.20 -14.23 -12.15
N PHE A 18 -12.11 -14.43 -10.84
CA PHE A 18 -11.80 -13.37 -9.88
C PHE A 18 -10.45 -12.70 -10.14
N VAL A 19 -9.40 -13.49 -10.36
CA VAL A 19 -8.08 -12.95 -10.69
C VAL A 19 -8.10 -12.25 -12.04
N GLU A 20 -8.67 -12.86 -13.08
CA GLU A 20 -8.67 -12.29 -14.45
C GLU A 20 -9.62 -11.09 -14.60
N CYS A 21 -10.58 -10.89 -13.70
CA CYS A 21 -11.55 -9.78 -13.73
C CYS A 21 -10.85 -8.42 -13.87
N GLU A 22 -9.90 -8.10 -12.99
CA GLU A 22 -9.19 -6.83 -13.05
C GLU A 22 -8.38 -6.67 -14.35
N TYR A 23 -7.73 -7.75 -14.83
CA TYR A 23 -6.99 -7.71 -16.10
C TYR A 23 -7.90 -7.48 -17.31
N ALA A 24 -9.14 -7.94 -17.25
CA ALA A 24 -10.12 -7.68 -18.29
C ALA A 24 -10.62 -6.23 -18.22
N LEU A 25 -10.98 -5.75 -17.03
CA LEU A 25 -11.51 -4.40 -16.82
C LEU A 25 -10.48 -3.29 -17.07
N ARG A 26 -9.19 -3.53 -16.73
CA ARG A 26 -8.12 -2.53 -16.86
C ARG A 26 -7.26 -2.71 -18.12
N ARG A 27 -7.68 -3.53 -19.05
CA ARG A 27 -6.88 -3.89 -20.24
C ARG A 27 -6.43 -2.69 -21.05
N GLU A 28 -7.27 -1.66 -21.17
CA GLU A 28 -7.04 -0.48 -21.99
C GLU A 28 -6.41 0.67 -21.19
N ASP A 29 -6.30 0.53 -19.87
CA ASP A 29 -5.76 1.57 -19.00
C ASP A 29 -4.25 1.65 -19.11
N ARG A 30 -3.74 2.70 -19.73
CA ARG A 30 -2.29 2.91 -19.97
C ARG A 30 -1.49 3.15 -18.70
N CYS A 31 -2.11 3.66 -17.66
CA CYS A 31 -1.46 3.97 -16.38
C CYS A 31 -1.49 2.79 -15.41
N TRP A 32 -2.34 1.79 -15.64
CA TRP A 32 -2.38 0.59 -14.83
C TRP A 32 -1.15 -0.29 -15.04
N THR A 33 -0.58 -0.75 -13.94
CA THR A 33 0.52 -1.72 -13.95
C THR A 33 -0.02 -3.09 -13.56
N PRO A 34 -0.20 -4.02 -14.52
CA PRO A 34 -0.70 -5.35 -14.21
C PRO A 34 0.22 -6.07 -13.22
N PRO A 35 -0.26 -6.46 -12.03
CA PRO A 35 0.51 -7.31 -11.13
C PRO A 35 0.79 -8.66 -11.80
N LEU A 36 1.81 -9.38 -11.33
CA LEU A 36 2.06 -10.72 -11.85
C LEU A 36 0.93 -11.67 -11.41
N ARG A 37 0.27 -12.35 -12.36
CA ARG A 37 -0.82 -13.29 -12.08
C ARG A 37 -0.44 -14.33 -11.03
N ARG A 38 0.79 -14.84 -11.10
CA ARG A 38 1.30 -15.79 -10.09
C ARG A 38 1.21 -15.22 -8.69
N ASP A 39 1.51 -13.94 -8.52
CA ASP A 39 1.51 -13.29 -7.21
C ASP A 39 0.06 -13.05 -6.74
N GLN A 40 -0.87 -12.76 -7.66
CA GLN A 40 -2.31 -12.66 -7.33
C GLN A 40 -2.87 -14.01 -6.87
N TYR A 41 -2.51 -15.12 -7.52
CA TYR A 41 -2.91 -16.46 -7.03
C TYR A 41 -2.30 -16.78 -5.67
N ARG A 42 -1.04 -16.42 -5.43
CA ARG A 42 -0.37 -16.61 -4.13
C ARG A 42 -0.99 -15.76 -3.02
N LEU A 43 -1.41 -14.53 -3.35
CA LEU A 43 -2.11 -13.65 -2.41
C LEU A 43 -3.40 -14.31 -1.88
N LEU A 44 -4.11 -15.06 -2.73
CA LEU A 44 -5.35 -15.75 -2.39
C LEU A 44 -5.13 -17.17 -1.83
N ASP A 45 -3.91 -17.63 -1.70
CA ASP A 45 -3.58 -19.00 -1.28
C ASP A 45 -3.07 -19.01 0.16
N ARG A 46 -3.78 -19.76 1.02
CA ARG A 46 -3.43 -19.93 2.44
C ARG A 46 -2.01 -20.45 2.67
N ALA A 47 -1.50 -21.27 1.76
CA ALA A 47 -0.12 -21.80 1.85
C ALA A 47 0.96 -20.75 1.54
N HIS A 48 0.58 -19.63 0.88
CA HIS A 48 1.51 -18.64 0.38
C HIS A 48 1.28 -17.24 0.93
N ASN A 49 0.23 -17.02 1.71
CA ASN A 49 -0.09 -15.73 2.31
C ASN A 49 -0.21 -15.88 3.83
N ALA A 50 0.74 -15.31 4.55
CA ALA A 50 0.81 -15.37 6.01
C ALA A 50 -0.43 -14.81 6.69
N PHE A 51 -1.05 -13.76 6.14
CA PHE A 51 -2.30 -13.20 6.66
C PHE A 51 -3.39 -14.27 6.81
N LEU A 52 -3.52 -15.17 5.85
CA LEU A 52 -4.54 -16.21 5.85
C LEU A 52 -4.33 -17.31 6.91
N SER A 53 -3.25 -17.25 7.70
CA SER A 53 -3.06 -18.11 8.87
C SER A 53 -3.90 -17.69 10.08
N PHE A 54 -4.28 -16.42 10.16
CA PHE A 54 -5.05 -15.85 11.28
C PHE A 54 -6.27 -15.03 10.83
N GLY A 55 -6.22 -14.40 9.65
CA GLY A 55 -7.32 -13.64 9.07
C GLY A 55 -8.18 -14.49 8.13
N GLU A 56 -9.36 -13.96 7.83
CA GLU A 56 -10.32 -14.59 6.92
C GLU A 56 -10.64 -13.67 5.75
N ILE A 57 -10.89 -14.25 4.59
CA ILE A 57 -11.36 -13.53 3.41
C ILE A 57 -12.53 -14.26 2.76
N GLU A 58 -13.43 -13.49 2.18
CA GLU A 58 -14.47 -13.99 1.28
C GLU A 58 -14.41 -13.20 -0.03
N LEU A 59 -14.42 -13.90 -1.14
CA LEU A 59 -14.29 -13.31 -2.47
C LEU A 59 -15.65 -13.34 -3.19
N TYR A 60 -16.00 -12.22 -3.83
CA TYR A 60 -17.26 -12.09 -4.57
C TYR A 60 -17.01 -11.64 -6.00
N LEU A 61 -17.83 -12.17 -6.92
CA LEU A 61 -17.91 -11.74 -8.32
C LEU A 61 -19.31 -11.20 -8.62
N ALA A 62 -19.36 -10.05 -9.29
CA ALA A 62 -20.58 -9.55 -9.90
C ALA A 62 -20.63 -9.97 -11.36
N HIS A 63 -21.80 -10.46 -11.77
CA HIS A 63 -22.06 -10.89 -13.14
C HIS A 63 -23.29 -10.16 -13.70
N ARG A 64 -23.21 -9.73 -14.95
CA ARG A 64 -24.33 -9.30 -15.76
C ARG A 64 -24.52 -10.32 -16.86
N GLY A 65 -25.54 -11.18 -16.68
CA GLY A 65 -25.68 -12.37 -17.51
C GLY A 65 -24.47 -13.31 -17.36
N ARG A 66 -23.67 -13.47 -18.43
CA ARG A 66 -22.46 -14.30 -18.43
C ARG A 66 -21.18 -13.52 -18.21
N GLU A 67 -21.24 -12.21 -18.25
CA GLU A 67 -20.06 -11.34 -18.15
C GLU A 67 -19.74 -11.02 -16.68
N VAL A 68 -18.46 -11.10 -16.33
CA VAL A 68 -17.96 -10.65 -15.03
C VAL A 68 -17.76 -9.14 -15.11
N VAL A 69 -18.54 -8.37 -14.32
CA VAL A 69 -18.54 -6.90 -14.33
C VAL A 69 -17.89 -6.29 -13.09
N GLY A 70 -17.55 -7.11 -12.10
CA GLY A 70 -16.84 -6.61 -10.92
C GLY A 70 -16.44 -7.70 -9.94
N ARG A 71 -15.58 -7.34 -9.01
CA ARG A 71 -15.08 -8.20 -7.94
C ARG A 71 -14.83 -7.40 -6.66
N ILE A 72 -14.88 -8.07 -5.51
CA ILE A 72 -14.48 -7.53 -4.21
C ILE A 72 -14.03 -8.68 -3.29
N ALA A 73 -13.11 -8.39 -2.39
CA ALA A 73 -12.78 -9.24 -1.24
C ALA A 73 -13.33 -8.59 0.03
N ALA A 74 -14.10 -9.33 0.83
CA ALA A 74 -14.35 -9.01 2.23
C ALA A 74 -13.24 -9.61 3.07
N VAL A 75 -12.78 -8.88 4.08
CA VAL A 75 -11.60 -9.25 4.89
C VAL A 75 -11.91 -9.04 6.36
N TYR A 76 -11.67 -10.06 7.17
CA TYR A 76 -11.73 -10.01 8.61
C TYR A 76 -10.32 -10.18 9.19
N ASP A 77 -9.85 -9.14 9.89
CA ASP A 77 -8.57 -9.14 10.60
C ASP A 77 -8.81 -9.11 12.12
N PRO A 78 -8.78 -10.28 12.81
CA PRO A 78 -9.01 -10.33 14.26
C PRO A 78 -7.89 -9.63 15.03
N ARG A 79 -6.67 -9.55 14.49
CA ARG A 79 -5.54 -8.89 15.15
C ARG A 79 -5.70 -7.38 15.13
N PHE A 80 -6.16 -6.82 14.01
CA PHE A 80 -6.50 -5.40 13.92
C PHE A 80 -7.56 -5.04 14.99
N ASN A 81 -8.65 -5.79 15.03
CA ASN A 81 -9.75 -5.52 15.94
C ASN A 81 -9.33 -5.67 17.42
N HIS A 82 -8.51 -6.66 17.73
CA HIS A 82 -7.94 -6.81 19.07
C HIS A 82 -7.01 -5.64 19.43
N HIS A 83 -6.12 -5.25 18.52
CA HIS A 83 -5.14 -4.18 18.76
C HIS A 83 -5.79 -2.81 18.96
N HIS A 84 -6.84 -2.51 18.20
CA HIS A 84 -7.52 -1.22 18.25
C HIS A 84 -8.79 -1.19 19.09
N GLY A 85 -9.22 -2.31 19.67
CA GLY A 85 -10.50 -2.42 20.36
C GLY A 85 -11.70 -2.15 19.46
N ALA A 86 -11.56 -2.45 18.14
CA ALA A 86 -12.51 -2.09 17.08
C ALA A 86 -13.37 -3.28 16.66
N ARG A 87 -14.38 -3.01 15.84
CA ARG A 87 -15.19 -3.99 15.11
C ARG A 87 -15.24 -3.65 13.64
N ASP A 88 -14.06 -3.43 13.04
CA ASP A 88 -13.90 -3.05 11.66
C ASP A 88 -13.70 -4.30 10.80
N GLY A 89 -14.53 -4.45 9.77
CA GLY A 89 -14.26 -5.31 8.64
C GLY A 89 -13.63 -4.52 7.52
N PHE A 90 -12.95 -5.20 6.60
CA PHE A 90 -12.29 -4.52 5.49
C PHE A 90 -12.78 -5.01 4.15
N PHE A 91 -12.67 -4.16 3.13
CA PHE A 91 -12.77 -4.59 1.74
C PHE A 91 -11.46 -4.32 1.01
N GLY A 92 -11.15 -5.19 0.06
CA GLY A 92 -9.98 -5.05 -0.80
C GLY A 92 -10.22 -5.66 -2.18
N LEU A 93 -9.22 -5.61 -3.04
CA LEU A 93 -9.25 -6.15 -4.40
C LEU A 93 -10.50 -5.73 -5.19
N PHE A 94 -11.05 -4.55 -4.87
CA PHE A 94 -12.21 -4.00 -5.54
C PHE A 94 -11.85 -3.58 -6.97
N ALA A 95 -12.62 -4.02 -7.92
CA ALA A 95 -12.60 -3.57 -9.30
C ALA A 95 -13.99 -3.76 -9.90
N CYS A 96 -14.53 -2.73 -10.51
CA CYS A 96 -15.86 -2.76 -11.10
C CYS A 96 -15.88 -1.98 -12.41
N VAL A 97 -16.77 -2.34 -13.35
CA VAL A 97 -17.17 -1.45 -14.43
C VAL A 97 -17.83 -0.21 -13.82
N ASP A 98 -17.99 0.87 -14.57
CA ASP A 98 -18.69 2.07 -14.11
C ASP A 98 -20.21 1.79 -14.05
N ASP A 99 -20.59 0.98 -13.05
CA ASP A 99 -21.95 0.49 -12.80
C ASP A 99 -22.25 0.54 -11.29
N GLN A 100 -23.06 1.50 -10.89
CA GLN A 100 -23.37 1.77 -9.49
C GLN A 100 -24.12 0.61 -8.82
N ASP A 101 -24.98 -0.10 -9.55
CA ASP A 101 -25.75 -1.21 -9.01
C ASP A 101 -24.84 -2.42 -8.76
N ALA A 102 -23.90 -2.68 -9.67
CA ALA A 102 -22.89 -3.72 -9.48
C ALA A 102 -22.00 -3.44 -8.26
N ALA A 103 -21.52 -2.20 -8.12
CA ALA A 103 -20.72 -1.78 -6.97
C ALA A 103 -21.52 -1.93 -5.66
N ARG A 104 -22.78 -1.44 -5.62
CA ARG A 104 -23.65 -1.55 -4.44
C ARG A 104 -23.88 -3.00 -4.02
N MET A 105 -24.16 -3.88 -4.98
CA MET A 105 -24.36 -5.30 -4.70
C MET A 105 -23.07 -5.98 -4.16
N LEU A 106 -21.91 -5.63 -4.70
CA LEU A 106 -20.62 -6.12 -4.22
C LEU A 106 -20.35 -5.68 -2.77
N PHE A 107 -20.54 -4.39 -2.46
CA PHE A 107 -20.32 -3.88 -1.10
C PHE A 107 -21.32 -4.48 -0.11
N ARG A 108 -22.59 -4.65 -0.50
CA ARG A 108 -23.59 -5.32 0.35
C ARG A 108 -23.25 -6.77 0.62
N ALA A 109 -22.76 -7.52 -0.37
CA ALA A 109 -22.35 -8.90 -0.18
C ALA A 109 -21.15 -9.00 0.79
N ALA A 110 -20.15 -8.11 0.63
CA ALA A 110 -19.01 -8.03 1.55
C ALA A 110 -19.45 -7.62 2.96
N GLY A 111 -20.34 -6.62 3.07
CA GLY A 111 -20.87 -6.14 4.35
C GLY A 111 -21.70 -7.20 5.08
N ALA A 112 -22.56 -7.95 4.38
CA ALA A 112 -23.34 -9.03 4.97
C ALA A 112 -22.45 -10.12 5.59
N TRP A 113 -21.42 -10.55 4.87
CA TRP A 113 -20.46 -11.53 5.38
C TRP A 113 -19.69 -11.05 6.63
N LEU A 114 -19.40 -9.75 6.70
CA LEU A 114 -18.74 -9.14 7.85
C LEU A 114 -19.69 -8.94 9.03
N ALA A 115 -20.96 -8.62 8.78
CA ALA A 115 -21.99 -8.52 9.81
C ALA A 115 -22.21 -9.86 10.52
N GLU A 116 -22.16 -11.00 9.80
CA GLU A 116 -22.19 -12.35 10.39
C GLU A 116 -21.02 -12.59 11.37
N ARG A 117 -19.92 -11.83 11.24
CA ARG A 117 -18.75 -11.85 12.13
C ARG A 117 -18.78 -10.76 13.21
N SER A 118 -19.95 -10.15 13.41
CA SER A 118 -20.17 -9.08 14.39
C SER A 118 -19.33 -7.82 14.13
N MET A 119 -18.94 -7.57 12.87
CA MET A 119 -18.34 -6.30 12.48
C MET A 119 -19.44 -5.24 12.38
N THR A 120 -19.09 -3.98 12.65
CA THR A 120 -20.03 -2.86 12.61
C THR A 120 -19.76 -1.88 11.50
N SER A 121 -18.59 -1.99 10.86
CA SER A 121 -18.19 -1.11 9.77
C SER A 121 -17.44 -1.85 8.68
N LEU A 122 -17.41 -1.27 7.48
CA LEU A 122 -16.64 -1.70 6.33
C LEU A 122 -15.64 -0.60 5.96
N VAL A 123 -14.34 -0.91 6.06
CA VAL A 123 -13.22 0.03 5.83
C VAL A 123 -12.40 -0.43 4.64
N GLY A 124 -11.90 0.49 3.83
CA GLY A 124 -11.02 0.12 2.72
C GLY A 124 -10.89 1.18 1.62
N PRO A 125 -10.26 0.79 0.49
CA PRO A 125 -9.73 -0.55 0.21
C PRO A 125 -8.46 -0.87 0.97
N VAL A 126 -8.37 -2.10 1.47
CA VAL A 126 -7.21 -2.67 2.15
C VAL A 126 -7.01 -4.09 1.62
N ASN A 127 -5.86 -4.36 1.01
CA ASN A 127 -5.58 -5.66 0.43
C ASN A 127 -5.06 -6.62 1.51
N PHE A 128 -5.97 -6.98 2.41
CA PHE A 128 -6.00 -7.86 3.57
C PHE A 128 -5.52 -7.24 4.87
N SER A 129 -4.48 -6.44 4.90
CA SER A 129 -4.00 -5.74 6.09
C SER A 129 -3.51 -4.34 5.71
N MET A 130 -3.51 -3.42 6.68
CA MET A 130 -2.91 -2.09 6.52
C MET A 130 -1.40 -2.13 6.24
N ASN A 131 -0.77 -3.28 6.42
CA ASN A 131 0.63 -3.52 6.09
C ASN A 131 0.87 -3.83 4.60
N TYR A 132 -0.19 -3.96 3.80
CA TYR A 132 -0.16 -4.23 2.36
C TYR A 132 -0.61 -3.01 1.56
N GLU A 133 -0.93 -3.20 0.29
CA GLU A 133 -1.46 -2.11 -0.54
C GLU A 133 -2.83 -1.68 -0.02
N CYS A 134 -3.02 -0.37 0.16
CA CYS A 134 -4.27 0.20 0.64
C CYS A 134 -4.54 1.57 0.00
N GLY A 135 -5.80 1.98 0.06
CA GLY A 135 -6.29 3.24 -0.46
C GLY A 135 -6.72 3.20 -1.92
N THR A 136 -7.63 4.08 -2.27
CA THR A 136 -8.12 4.34 -3.63
C THR A 136 -7.49 5.62 -4.13
N LEU A 137 -6.88 5.61 -5.31
CA LEU A 137 -6.39 6.81 -5.98
C LEU A 137 -7.57 7.76 -6.25
N ILE A 138 -7.44 9.05 -5.88
CA ILE A 138 -8.51 10.04 -6.01
C ILE A 138 -8.13 11.25 -6.89
N ASP A 139 -6.88 11.33 -7.32
CA ASP A 139 -6.38 12.36 -8.22
C ASP A 139 -5.33 11.80 -9.18
N ARG A 140 -4.92 12.58 -10.20
CA ARG A 140 -3.86 12.24 -11.16
C ARG A 140 -3.97 10.83 -11.76
N PHE A 141 -5.15 10.47 -12.21
CA PHE A 141 -5.44 9.17 -12.82
C PHE A 141 -4.71 8.94 -14.15
N ASP A 142 -4.23 10.00 -14.78
CA ASP A 142 -3.43 10.03 -16.01
C ASP A 142 -1.95 9.71 -15.78
N GLU A 143 -1.53 9.56 -14.54
CA GLU A 143 -0.17 9.18 -14.17
C GLU A 143 -0.10 7.76 -13.60
N PRO A 144 0.89 6.94 -14.00
CA PRO A 144 1.05 5.61 -13.42
C PRO A 144 1.44 5.67 -11.93
N ALA A 145 1.01 4.67 -11.18
CA ALA A 145 1.43 4.49 -9.80
C ALA A 145 2.85 3.91 -9.72
N ALA A 146 3.56 4.22 -8.63
CA ALA A 146 4.85 3.62 -8.34
C ALA A 146 4.72 2.14 -7.92
N LEU A 147 5.83 1.45 -7.78
CA LEU A 147 5.89 0.06 -7.33
C LEU A 147 5.16 -0.11 -5.99
N LEU A 148 4.28 -1.12 -5.89
CA LEU A 148 3.49 -1.42 -4.68
C LEU A 148 2.55 -0.26 -4.25
N MET A 149 2.14 0.59 -5.20
CA MET A 149 1.06 1.55 -5.01
C MET A 149 -0.11 1.19 -5.92
N PRO A 150 -1.36 1.30 -5.44
CA PRO A 150 -2.53 0.98 -6.25
C PRO A 150 -2.73 2.02 -7.37
N TRP A 151 -3.36 1.60 -8.44
CA TRP A 151 -3.93 2.45 -9.46
C TRP A 151 -5.35 1.98 -9.78
N ASN A 152 -6.25 2.91 -9.90
CA ASN A 152 -7.65 2.66 -10.26
C ASN A 152 -8.18 3.80 -11.15
N PRO A 153 -9.24 3.59 -11.95
CA PRO A 153 -9.84 4.65 -12.75
C PRO A 153 -10.62 5.65 -11.87
N PRO A 154 -10.97 6.83 -12.43
CA PRO A 154 -11.70 7.86 -11.72
C PRO A 154 -13.16 7.47 -11.36
N SER A 155 -13.69 6.38 -11.90
CA SER A 155 -15.01 5.84 -11.52
C SER A 155 -14.98 5.18 -10.13
N ASP A 156 -13.89 4.50 -9.74
CA ASP A 156 -13.85 3.72 -8.50
C ASP A 156 -14.14 4.57 -7.25
N PRO A 157 -13.50 5.73 -6.99
CA PRO A 157 -13.84 6.55 -5.82
C PRO A 157 -15.31 7.02 -5.83
N LYS A 158 -15.87 7.34 -7.00
CA LYS A 158 -17.28 7.75 -7.13
C LYS A 158 -18.23 6.60 -6.80
N LEU A 159 -17.93 5.39 -7.29
CA LEU A 159 -18.72 4.19 -6.99
C LEU A 159 -18.72 3.90 -5.48
N ILE A 160 -17.58 4.06 -4.81
CA ILE A 160 -17.44 3.88 -3.36
C ILE A 160 -18.27 4.95 -2.62
N GLU A 161 -18.06 6.23 -2.93
CA GLU A 161 -18.75 7.34 -2.27
C GLU A 161 -20.27 7.28 -2.46
N ASN A 162 -20.75 6.93 -3.67
CA ASN A 162 -22.17 6.75 -3.96
C ASN A 162 -22.81 5.51 -3.27
N CYS A 163 -21.99 4.64 -2.66
CA CYS A 163 -22.47 3.57 -1.78
C CYS A 163 -22.57 3.99 -0.30
N GLY A 164 -22.37 5.29 0.01
CA GLY A 164 -22.48 5.82 1.36
C GLY A 164 -21.16 5.82 2.16
N PHE A 165 -20.05 5.51 1.51
CA PHE A 165 -18.75 5.55 2.18
C PHE A 165 -18.24 6.99 2.33
N THR A 166 -17.63 7.27 3.47
CA THR A 166 -16.98 8.55 3.80
C THR A 166 -15.47 8.38 3.95
N ALA A 167 -14.72 9.44 3.65
CA ALA A 167 -13.27 9.45 3.80
C ALA A 167 -12.85 9.40 5.27
N VAL A 168 -11.93 8.49 5.63
CA VAL A 168 -11.38 8.41 7.00
C VAL A 168 -9.90 8.70 7.06
N GLN A 169 -9.15 8.42 5.99
CA GLN A 169 -7.72 8.69 5.95
C GLN A 169 -7.25 8.95 4.53
N ASP A 170 -6.53 10.04 4.33
CA ASP A 170 -5.78 10.30 3.11
C ASP A 170 -4.32 9.88 3.27
N LEU A 171 -3.76 9.33 2.20
CA LEU A 171 -2.38 8.87 2.07
C LEU A 171 -1.76 9.62 0.89
N HIS A 172 -0.65 10.35 1.12
CA HIS A 172 -0.06 11.19 0.09
C HIS A 172 1.24 10.62 -0.45
N ALA A 173 1.39 10.66 -1.76
CA ALA A 173 2.68 10.47 -2.44
C ALA A 173 3.33 11.83 -2.70
N TRP A 174 4.64 11.89 -2.52
CA TRP A 174 5.47 13.05 -2.75
C TRP A 174 6.60 12.68 -3.71
N GLU A 175 6.97 13.59 -4.56
CA GLU A 175 8.11 13.44 -5.46
C GLU A 175 9.25 14.32 -5.01
N TRP A 176 10.43 13.75 -4.97
CA TRP A 176 11.69 14.40 -4.66
C TRP A 176 12.63 14.26 -5.85
N GLU A 177 13.02 15.37 -6.46
CA GLU A 177 13.98 15.38 -7.56
C GLU A 177 15.40 15.11 -7.03
N CYS A 178 16.09 14.16 -7.67
CA CYS A 178 17.46 13.79 -7.32
C CYS A 178 18.45 14.77 -8.01
N THR A 179 18.75 15.86 -7.35
CA THR A 179 19.79 16.80 -7.80
C THR A 179 21.19 16.37 -7.35
N PRO A 180 22.29 16.87 -7.98
CA PRO A 180 23.64 16.63 -7.51
C PRO A 180 23.84 17.14 -6.08
N GLY A 181 24.25 16.23 -5.19
CA GLY A 181 24.42 16.49 -3.76
C GLY A 181 23.11 16.53 -2.97
N PRO A 182 23.16 16.31 -1.66
CA PRO A 182 21.98 16.46 -0.83
C PRO A 182 21.58 17.95 -0.74
N PRO A 183 20.25 18.26 -0.59
CA PRO A 183 19.82 19.63 -0.37
C PRO A 183 20.59 20.28 0.79
N ALA A 184 20.99 21.54 0.62
CA ALA A 184 21.79 22.28 1.62
C ALA A 184 21.17 22.27 3.03
N LEU A 185 19.86 22.10 3.13
CA LEU A 185 19.16 21.92 4.41
C LEU A 185 19.53 20.59 5.07
N LEU A 186 19.57 19.51 4.31
CA LEU A 186 19.95 18.18 4.82
C LEU A 186 21.42 18.16 5.21
N ASP A 187 22.31 18.78 4.43
CA ASP A 187 23.74 18.90 4.78
C ASP A 187 23.94 19.63 6.10
N ARG A 188 23.26 20.76 6.27
CA ARG A 188 23.32 21.51 7.55
C ARG A 188 22.74 20.74 8.71
N ALA A 189 21.60 20.08 8.52
CA ALA A 189 20.98 19.27 9.56
C ALA A 189 21.83 18.05 9.90
N ALA A 190 22.46 17.42 8.91
CA ALA A 190 23.39 16.31 9.08
C ALA A 190 24.67 16.75 9.84
N ALA A 191 25.25 17.89 9.45
CA ALA A 191 26.41 18.46 10.15
C ALA A 191 26.08 18.83 11.61
N ALA A 192 24.89 19.43 11.85
CA ALA A 192 24.43 19.76 13.20
C ALA A 192 24.16 18.50 14.06
N ALA A 193 23.66 17.43 13.46
CA ALA A 193 23.45 16.15 14.15
C ALA A 193 24.79 15.49 14.52
N ALA A 194 25.74 15.45 13.58
CA ALA A 194 27.09 14.93 13.82
C ALA A 194 27.85 15.71 14.91
N ALA A 195 27.64 17.03 15.00
CA ALA A 195 28.27 17.85 16.02
C ALA A 195 27.66 17.68 17.43
N ARG A 196 26.43 17.22 17.55
CA ARG A 196 25.70 17.13 18.83
C ARG A 196 25.80 15.77 19.52
N ARG A 197 26.02 14.69 18.78
CA ARG A 197 26.11 13.32 19.33
C ARG A 197 27.14 12.54 18.52
N GLY A 198 28.24 12.16 19.20
CA GLY A 198 29.44 11.62 18.60
C GLY A 198 29.28 10.48 17.61
N ASP A 199 28.61 9.41 17.86
CA ASP A 199 28.74 8.20 17.05
C ASP A 199 27.47 7.77 16.29
N ILE A 200 26.86 8.69 15.49
CA ILE A 200 25.83 8.29 14.54
C ILE A 200 26.52 7.69 13.31
N THR A 201 26.39 6.40 13.13
CA THR A 201 26.87 5.68 11.95
C THR A 201 25.70 5.33 11.03
N ILE A 202 25.83 5.61 9.71
CA ILE A 202 24.87 5.17 8.71
C ILE A 202 25.56 4.17 7.79
N ARG A 203 25.02 2.98 7.73
CA ARG A 203 25.51 1.90 6.87
C ARG A 203 24.44 1.32 5.98
N SER A 204 24.87 0.70 4.91
CA SER A 204 24.00 -0.12 4.06
C SER A 204 23.62 -1.43 4.76
N VAL A 205 22.46 -1.97 4.38
CA VAL A 205 22.05 -3.33 4.75
C VAL A 205 23.03 -4.35 4.17
N ASP A 206 23.49 -5.28 4.99
CA ASP A 206 24.39 -6.36 4.59
C ASP A 206 23.57 -7.56 4.07
N LEU A 207 23.52 -7.73 2.75
CA LEU A 207 22.81 -8.84 2.13
C LEU A 207 23.41 -10.23 2.40
N SER A 208 24.67 -10.30 2.87
CA SER A 208 25.27 -11.56 3.29
C SER A 208 24.72 -12.04 4.65
N ARG A 209 24.25 -11.10 5.47
CA ARG A 209 23.65 -11.34 6.80
C ARG A 209 22.13 -10.99 6.79
N TYR A 210 21.48 -11.21 5.66
CA TYR A 210 20.14 -10.71 5.37
C TYR A 210 19.10 -11.00 6.46
N GLU A 211 19.09 -12.21 7.01
CA GLU A 211 18.11 -12.56 8.05
C GLU A 211 18.31 -11.73 9.33
N ALA A 212 19.54 -11.58 9.79
CA ALA A 212 19.84 -10.76 10.96
C ALA A 212 19.52 -9.28 10.73
N GLU A 213 19.76 -8.77 9.52
CA GLU A 213 19.38 -7.39 9.16
C GLU A 213 17.87 -7.21 9.15
N MET A 214 17.11 -8.22 8.66
CA MET A 214 15.65 -8.17 8.65
C MET A 214 15.05 -8.22 10.05
N ASP A 215 15.65 -8.98 10.98
CA ASP A 215 15.21 -8.98 12.38
C ASP A 215 15.39 -7.59 13.02
N ARG A 216 16.51 -6.92 12.79
CA ARG A 216 16.75 -5.53 13.24
C ARG A 216 15.73 -4.55 12.65
N VAL A 217 15.49 -4.62 11.34
CA VAL A 217 14.52 -3.75 10.67
C VAL A 217 13.11 -4.02 11.16
N ARG A 218 12.75 -5.26 11.47
CA ARG A 218 11.45 -5.60 12.06
C ARG A 218 11.23 -4.94 13.42
N GLU A 219 12.22 -4.99 14.29
CA GLU A 219 12.15 -4.33 15.61
C GLU A 219 12.01 -2.82 15.45
N LEU A 220 12.85 -2.21 14.63
CA LEU A 220 12.73 -0.78 14.33
C LEU A 220 11.37 -0.41 13.73
N TYR A 221 10.82 -1.26 12.84
CA TYR A 221 9.51 -1.05 12.24
C TYR A 221 8.40 -1.03 13.29
N HIS A 222 8.39 -2.00 14.20
CA HIS A 222 7.37 -2.07 15.25
C HIS A 222 7.38 -0.82 16.15
N HIS A 223 8.56 -0.39 16.59
CA HIS A 223 8.71 0.80 17.44
C HIS A 223 8.41 2.11 16.70
N ALA A 224 8.79 2.22 15.43
CA ALA A 224 8.63 3.45 14.68
C ALA A 224 7.19 3.74 14.25
N TRP A 225 6.35 2.70 14.04
CA TRP A 225 4.99 2.81 13.50
C TRP A 225 3.86 2.60 14.49
N GLN A 226 4.14 2.26 15.74
CA GLN A 226 3.11 1.91 16.74
C GLN A 226 2.00 2.97 16.90
N ASP A 227 2.33 4.24 16.72
CA ASP A 227 1.37 5.36 16.86
C ASP A 227 0.72 5.77 15.53
N ASN A 228 1.03 5.08 14.43
CA ASN A 228 0.46 5.41 13.14
C ASN A 228 -0.99 4.93 13.02
N TRP A 229 -1.82 5.72 12.36
CA TRP A 229 -3.20 5.34 12.08
C TRP A 229 -3.27 4.00 11.35
N GLY A 230 -4.09 3.10 11.87
CA GLY A 230 -4.32 1.78 11.29
C GLY A 230 -3.15 0.80 11.41
N PHE A 231 -2.09 1.14 12.15
CA PHE A 231 -0.96 0.23 12.34
C PHE A 231 -1.37 -1.03 13.10
N VAL A 232 -0.90 -2.16 12.61
CA VAL A 232 -0.95 -3.46 13.31
C VAL A 232 0.44 -4.09 13.19
N PRO A 233 1.03 -4.55 14.30
CA PRO A 233 2.32 -5.24 14.24
C PRO A 233 2.25 -6.44 13.30
N MET A 234 3.15 -6.53 12.32
CA MET A 234 3.27 -7.73 11.48
C MET A 234 3.64 -8.93 12.34
N THR A 235 3.10 -10.10 12.00
CA THR A 235 3.66 -11.36 12.51
C THR A 235 5.06 -11.58 11.93
N ASP A 236 5.88 -12.38 12.61
CA ASP A 236 7.20 -12.78 12.09
C ASP A 236 7.09 -13.43 10.71
N HIS A 237 6.03 -14.19 10.48
CA HIS A 237 5.78 -14.82 9.18
C HIS A 237 5.44 -13.80 8.09
N GLU A 238 4.58 -12.82 8.36
CA GLU A 238 4.25 -11.74 7.42
C GLU A 238 5.50 -10.92 7.07
N PHE A 239 6.25 -10.50 8.08
CA PHE A 239 7.45 -9.70 7.88
C PHE A 239 8.51 -10.47 7.07
N ARG A 240 8.73 -11.75 7.40
CA ARG A 240 9.65 -12.61 6.66
C ARG A 240 9.22 -12.82 5.21
N GLN A 241 7.92 -13.03 4.96
CA GLN A 241 7.39 -13.13 3.58
C GLN A 241 7.61 -11.84 2.80
N LEU A 242 7.33 -10.68 3.39
CA LEU A 242 7.59 -9.38 2.77
C LEU A 242 9.07 -9.20 2.46
N ALA A 243 9.95 -9.46 3.42
CA ALA A 243 11.39 -9.37 3.27
C ALA A 243 11.91 -10.24 2.13
N LEU A 244 11.48 -11.52 2.06
CA LEU A 244 11.86 -12.43 0.98
C LEU A 244 11.37 -11.97 -0.40
N ARG A 245 10.18 -11.34 -0.48
CA ARG A 245 9.66 -10.76 -1.73
C ARG A 245 10.47 -9.54 -2.18
N LEU A 246 10.95 -8.73 -1.25
CA LEU A 246 11.72 -7.53 -1.56
C LEU A 246 13.20 -7.80 -1.85
N ARG A 247 13.77 -8.88 -1.30
CA ARG A 247 15.19 -9.23 -1.45
C ARG A 247 15.74 -9.13 -2.89
N PRO A 248 15.05 -9.64 -3.93
CA PRO A 248 15.57 -9.60 -5.31
C PRO A 248 15.67 -8.20 -5.92
N VAL A 249 14.95 -7.22 -5.35
CA VAL A 249 14.87 -5.84 -5.85
C VAL A 249 15.57 -4.85 -4.94
N LEU A 250 16.05 -5.28 -3.76
CA LEU A 250 16.80 -4.47 -2.83
C LEU A 250 18.10 -3.97 -3.47
N ARG A 251 18.41 -2.71 -3.15
CA ARG A 251 19.70 -2.08 -3.41
C ARG A 251 20.33 -1.72 -2.06
N PRO A 252 21.45 -2.34 -1.66
CA PRO A 252 22.09 -2.05 -0.37
C PRO A 252 22.37 -0.57 -0.18
N GLU A 253 22.78 0.11 -1.25
CA GLU A 253 23.11 1.55 -1.23
C GLU A 253 21.90 2.43 -0.89
N LEU A 254 20.69 1.92 -1.12
CA LEU A 254 19.40 2.59 -0.89
C LEU A 254 18.61 2.00 0.28
N SER A 255 19.17 1.03 0.97
CA SER A 255 18.58 0.35 2.13
C SER A 255 19.52 0.56 3.31
N LEU A 256 19.23 1.59 4.13
CA LEU A 256 20.16 2.10 5.11
C LEU A 256 19.66 1.84 6.54
N ILE A 257 20.59 1.58 7.43
CA ILE A 257 20.38 1.51 8.88
C ILE A 257 21.26 2.57 9.53
N ALA A 258 20.68 3.33 10.45
CA ALA A 258 21.41 4.26 11.31
C ALA A 258 21.58 3.64 12.70
N GLU A 259 22.77 3.72 13.22
CA GLU A 259 23.17 3.23 14.53
C GLU A 259 23.72 4.38 15.38
N VAL A 260 23.42 4.35 16.66
CA VAL A 260 23.99 5.24 17.69
C VAL A 260 24.65 4.34 18.72
N ASP A 261 25.92 4.54 18.98
CA ASP A 261 26.72 3.70 19.88
C ASP A 261 26.66 2.20 19.53
N GLY A 262 26.52 1.89 18.24
CA GLY A 262 26.40 0.52 17.71
C GLY A 262 25.00 -0.09 17.75
N GLU A 263 24.01 0.60 18.33
CA GLU A 263 22.63 0.14 18.40
C GLU A 263 21.78 0.70 17.25
N PRO A 264 21.02 -0.12 16.50
CA PRO A 264 20.16 0.33 15.43
C PRO A 264 19.01 1.21 15.98
N VAL A 265 18.91 2.46 15.50
CA VAL A 265 17.91 3.43 15.96
C VAL A 265 16.97 3.91 14.87
N ALA A 266 17.35 3.73 13.60
CA ALA A 266 16.53 4.13 12.47
C ALA A 266 16.88 3.35 11.21
N PHE A 267 15.95 3.33 10.24
CA PHE A 267 16.20 2.76 8.92
C PHE A 267 15.50 3.56 7.81
N SER A 268 16.00 3.41 6.59
CA SER A 268 15.30 3.84 5.38
C SER A 268 15.35 2.74 4.33
N LEU A 269 14.25 2.56 3.61
CA LEU A 269 14.11 1.57 2.55
C LEU A 269 13.64 2.25 1.27
N THR A 270 14.51 2.31 0.28
CA THR A 270 14.18 2.80 -1.06
C THR A 270 14.36 1.68 -2.08
N LEU A 271 13.35 1.46 -2.89
CA LEU A 271 13.33 0.45 -3.95
C LEU A 271 13.38 1.12 -5.33
N PRO A 272 13.99 0.48 -6.34
CA PRO A 272 13.77 0.85 -7.73
C PRO A 272 12.27 0.85 -8.07
N ASN A 273 11.77 1.87 -8.77
CA ASN A 273 10.40 1.87 -9.25
C ASN A 273 10.26 0.93 -10.45
N LEU A 274 10.05 -0.36 -10.20
CA LEU A 274 9.91 -1.38 -11.23
C LEU A 274 8.51 -1.41 -11.88
N ALA A 275 7.60 -0.51 -11.56
CA ALA A 275 6.26 -0.47 -12.16
C ALA A 275 6.29 -0.41 -13.69
N PRO A 276 7.13 0.42 -14.35
CA PRO A 276 7.27 0.40 -15.82
C PRO A 276 7.73 -0.96 -16.36
N ALA A 277 8.65 -1.62 -15.68
CA ALA A 277 9.17 -2.93 -16.08
C ALA A 277 8.10 -4.04 -15.90
N LEU A 278 7.33 -4.02 -14.82
CA LEU A 278 6.21 -4.93 -14.60
C LEU A 278 5.11 -4.73 -15.64
N ARG A 279 4.84 -3.50 -16.05
CA ARG A 279 3.87 -3.20 -17.11
C ARG A 279 4.26 -3.88 -18.43
N MET A 280 5.54 -3.87 -18.79
CA MET A 280 6.05 -4.55 -19.99
C MET A 280 5.91 -6.08 -19.93
N ALA A 281 5.85 -6.66 -18.73
CA ALA A 281 5.57 -8.09 -18.54
C ALA A 281 4.09 -8.43 -18.79
N GLY A 282 3.17 -7.44 -18.71
CA GLY A 282 1.74 -7.65 -18.93
C GLY A 282 1.11 -8.66 -17.98
N GLY A 283 1.61 -8.73 -16.74
CA GLY A 283 1.16 -9.66 -15.71
C GLY A 283 1.62 -11.12 -15.90
N ARG A 284 2.49 -11.42 -16.88
CA ARG A 284 2.98 -12.79 -17.16
C ARG A 284 4.46 -12.79 -17.49
N LEU A 285 5.27 -13.52 -16.73
CA LEU A 285 6.72 -13.68 -17.02
C LEU A 285 6.97 -14.65 -18.17
N HIS A 286 6.11 -15.67 -18.32
CA HIS A 286 6.20 -16.69 -19.37
C HIS A 286 4.95 -16.67 -20.25
N ARG A 287 5.12 -16.85 -21.55
CA ARG A 287 4.05 -17.05 -22.52
C ARG A 287 4.39 -18.25 -23.40
N TRP A 288 3.52 -19.27 -23.39
CA TRP A 288 3.76 -20.55 -24.08
C TRP A 288 5.10 -21.22 -23.71
N GLY A 289 5.49 -21.17 -22.43
CA GLY A 289 6.75 -21.72 -21.92
C GLY A 289 7.99 -20.85 -22.18
N VAL A 290 7.89 -19.80 -23.01
CA VAL A 290 8.99 -18.88 -23.31
C VAL A 290 8.99 -17.69 -22.34
N PRO A 291 10.14 -17.28 -21.76
CA PRO A 291 10.23 -16.21 -20.76
C PRO A 291 10.20 -14.80 -21.39
N LEU A 292 9.28 -14.57 -22.33
CA LEU A 292 9.17 -13.30 -23.05
C LEU A 292 8.86 -12.10 -22.14
N GLY A 293 7.95 -12.29 -21.19
CA GLY A 293 7.62 -11.25 -20.20
C GLY A 293 8.79 -10.93 -19.28
N LEU A 294 9.52 -11.96 -18.84
CA LEU A 294 10.72 -11.80 -18.03
C LEU A 294 11.81 -11.03 -18.81
N ALA A 295 12.07 -11.39 -20.07
CA ALA A 295 13.06 -10.70 -20.88
C ALA A 295 12.72 -9.21 -21.07
N ARG A 296 11.45 -8.90 -21.36
CA ARG A 296 10.95 -7.51 -21.47
C ARG A 296 11.11 -6.75 -20.15
N MET A 297 10.72 -7.37 -19.05
CA MET A 297 10.84 -6.78 -17.70
C MET A 297 12.31 -6.49 -17.36
N LEU A 298 13.22 -7.43 -17.58
CA LEU A 298 14.65 -7.27 -17.31
C LEU A 298 15.29 -6.19 -18.21
N ARG A 299 14.88 -6.09 -19.48
CA ARG A 299 15.33 -5.01 -20.37
C ARG A 299 14.88 -3.65 -19.86
N GLU A 300 13.62 -3.52 -19.45
CA GLU A 300 13.05 -2.26 -19.00
C GLU A 300 13.56 -1.87 -17.61
N SER A 301 13.81 -2.83 -16.72
CA SER A 301 14.35 -2.56 -15.38
C SER A 301 15.71 -1.86 -15.40
N ARG A 302 16.51 -2.05 -16.47
CA ARG A 302 17.79 -1.36 -16.68
C ARG A 302 17.65 0.13 -16.99
N LYS A 303 16.45 0.57 -17.42
CA LYS A 303 16.15 1.97 -17.77
C LYS A 303 15.49 2.72 -16.61
N VAL A 304 15.23 2.05 -15.50
CA VAL A 304 14.58 2.67 -14.36
C VAL A 304 15.47 3.78 -13.80
N ARG A 305 14.91 5.00 -13.78
CA ARG A 305 15.55 6.22 -13.26
C ARG A 305 14.78 6.82 -12.09
N GLN A 306 13.80 6.09 -11.58
CA GLN A 306 12.99 6.50 -10.43
C GLN A 306 13.06 5.44 -9.34
N GLY A 307 13.13 5.89 -8.09
CA GLY A 307 13.00 5.04 -6.91
C GLY A 307 11.73 5.34 -6.15
N ARG A 308 11.38 4.46 -5.21
CA ARG A 308 10.36 4.69 -4.22
C ARG A 308 10.96 4.56 -2.82
N LEU A 309 11.01 5.66 -2.08
CA LEU A 309 11.30 5.66 -0.64
C LEU A 309 10.04 5.15 0.08
N MET A 310 10.03 3.85 0.35
CA MET A 310 8.88 3.12 0.86
C MET A 310 8.70 3.26 2.37
N ALA A 311 9.81 3.35 3.10
CA ALA A 311 9.79 3.44 4.55
C ALA A 311 10.97 4.25 5.08
N VAL A 312 10.70 5.10 6.07
CA VAL A 312 11.69 5.72 6.94
C VAL A 312 11.14 5.59 8.36
N GLY A 313 11.86 4.88 9.21
CA GLY A 313 11.49 4.66 10.60
C GLY A 313 12.59 5.12 11.54
N VAL A 314 12.20 5.68 12.68
CA VAL A 314 13.10 6.07 13.76
C VAL A 314 12.43 5.78 15.09
N VAL A 315 13.14 5.19 16.02
CA VAL A 315 12.64 4.97 17.39
C VAL A 315 12.36 6.30 18.07
N GLU A 316 11.41 6.33 19.00
CA GLU A 316 10.90 7.56 19.59
C GLU A 316 11.99 8.44 20.23
N GLU A 317 12.89 7.83 20.97
CA GLU A 317 13.99 8.50 21.69
C GLU A 317 14.94 9.26 20.76
N HIS A 318 14.98 8.86 19.48
CA HIS A 318 15.86 9.44 18.45
C HIS A 318 15.13 10.30 17.40
N ARG A 319 13.81 10.55 17.54
CA ARG A 319 13.02 11.38 16.58
C ARG A 319 13.60 12.81 16.42
N GLN A 320 14.22 13.36 17.45
CA GLN A 320 14.80 14.71 17.45
C GLN A 320 16.34 14.72 17.36
N SER A 321 17.00 13.58 17.20
CA SER A 321 18.45 13.45 17.19
C SER A 321 19.13 13.95 15.89
N GLY A 322 18.36 14.18 14.82
CA GLY A 322 18.89 14.50 13.50
C GLY A 322 19.23 13.28 12.64
N VAL A 323 18.97 12.06 13.11
CA VAL A 323 19.21 10.81 12.36
C VAL A 323 18.41 10.76 11.06
N VAL A 324 17.13 11.19 11.05
CA VAL A 324 16.31 11.17 9.84
C VAL A 324 16.87 12.07 8.73
N PRO A 325 17.24 13.35 8.98
CA PRO A 325 17.97 14.15 8.00
C PRO A 325 19.23 13.49 7.45
N LEU A 326 20.03 12.83 8.31
CA LEU A 326 21.22 12.08 7.89
C LEU A 326 20.88 10.92 6.95
N LEU A 327 19.87 10.11 7.28
CA LEU A 327 19.40 9.03 6.43
C LEU A 327 18.93 9.54 5.07
N LEU A 328 18.12 10.62 5.06
CA LEU A 328 17.63 11.24 3.83
C LEU A 328 18.77 11.82 2.98
N ALA A 329 19.78 12.47 3.60
CA ALA A 329 20.95 12.97 2.90
C ALA A 329 21.73 11.83 2.23
N ARG A 330 21.97 10.73 2.94
CA ARG A 330 22.64 9.54 2.40
C ARG A 330 21.81 8.86 1.30
N THR A 331 20.49 8.81 1.47
CA THR A 331 19.59 8.26 0.45
C THR A 331 19.63 9.11 -0.84
N ALA A 332 19.59 10.44 -0.71
CA ALA A 332 19.66 11.35 -1.85
C ALA A 332 20.98 11.19 -2.63
N ASP A 333 22.11 11.19 -1.91
CA ASP A 333 23.44 11.02 -2.48
C ASP A 333 23.57 9.65 -3.19
N ALA A 334 23.13 8.57 -2.55
CA ALA A 334 23.14 7.24 -3.14
C ALA A 334 22.23 7.15 -4.38
N ALA A 335 21.02 7.72 -4.33
CA ALA A 335 20.10 7.76 -5.46
C ALA A 335 20.71 8.50 -6.65
N HIS A 336 21.29 9.68 -6.41
CA HIS A 336 21.96 10.45 -7.46
C HIS A 336 23.14 9.67 -8.08
N ARG A 337 24.01 9.08 -7.27
CA ARG A 337 25.16 8.26 -7.77
C ARG A 337 24.71 7.06 -8.60
N LEU A 338 23.58 6.46 -8.27
CA LEU A 338 22.99 5.35 -9.01
C LEU A 338 22.23 5.81 -10.28
N GLY A 339 22.18 7.12 -10.55
CA GLY A 339 21.55 7.71 -11.73
C GLY A 339 20.03 7.76 -11.64
N TYR A 340 19.47 7.81 -10.43
CA TYR A 340 18.03 8.11 -10.27
C TYR A 340 17.79 9.61 -10.47
N GLU A 341 16.70 9.93 -11.16
CA GLU A 341 16.26 11.29 -11.45
C GLU A 341 15.26 11.79 -10.40
N ALA A 342 14.45 10.89 -9.85
CA ALA A 342 13.47 11.21 -8.82
C ALA A 342 13.22 10.05 -7.86
N LEU A 343 12.80 10.38 -6.64
CA LEU A 343 12.27 9.44 -5.66
C LEU A 343 10.82 9.79 -5.35
N GLU A 344 9.93 8.81 -5.46
CA GLU A 344 8.60 8.92 -4.87
C GLU A 344 8.66 8.52 -3.39
N ILE A 345 8.20 9.40 -2.51
CA ILE A 345 8.06 9.15 -1.07
C ILE A 345 6.59 8.83 -0.82
N SER A 346 6.27 7.56 -0.65
CA SER A 346 4.88 7.10 -0.53
C SER A 346 4.76 5.86 0.36
N TRP A 347 3.69 5.77 1.12
CA TRP A 347 2.70 6.81 1.36
C TRP A 347 2.96 7.50 2.71
N VAL A 348 2.60 8.76 2.79
CA VAL A 348 2.67 9.58 3.99
C VAL A 348 1.24 9.88 4.46
N LEU A 349 0.92 9.55 5.71
CA LEU A 349 -0.39 9.79 6.33
C LEU A 349 -0.80 11.26 6.23
N GLY A 350 -2.05 11.54 5.86
CA GLY A 350 -2.59 12.90 5.70
C GLY A 350 -2.54 13.75 6.96
N ASN A 351 -2.52 13.12 8.14
CA ASN A 351 -2.38 13.78 9.44
C ASN A 351 -0.92 13.96 9.91
N ASN A 352 0.09 13.43 9.19
CA ASN A 352 1.50 13.53 9.56
C ASN A 352 2.11 14.91 9.20
N LYS A 353 1.69 15.95 9.94
CA LYS A 353 2.16 17.34 9.75
C LYS A 353 3.69 17.52 9.86
N PRO A 354 4.41 16.81 10.76
CA PRO A 354 5.87 16.88 10.80
C PRO A 354 6.53 16.43 9.51
N ALA A 355 6.12 15.27 8.96
CA ALA A 355 6.64 14.78 7.68
C ALA A 355 6.37 15.77 6.55
N PHE A 356 5.17 16.37 6.46
CA PHE A 356 4.86 17.37 5.44
C PHE A 356 5.75 18.60 5.50
N ARG A 357 6.08 19.09 6.72
CA ARG A 357 7.01 20.22 6.88
C ARG A 357 8.39 19.86 6.36
N THR A 358 8.89 18.69 6.72
CA THR A 358 10.19 18.19 6.25
C THR A 358 10.20 18.06 4.72
N LEU A 359 9.22 17.39 4.13
CA LEU A 359 9.17 17.19 2.68
C LEU A 359 9.10 18.51 1.91
N ARG A 360 8.27 19.46 2.36
CA ARG A 360 8.22 20.80 1.75
C ARG A 360 9.53 21.54 1.86
N SER A 361 10.21 21.47 3.00
CA SER A 361 11.51 22.13 3.18
C SER A 361 12.63 21.52 2.33
N LEU A 362 12.45 20.26 1.89
CA LEU A 362 13.33 19.59 0.95
C LEU A 362 12.97 19.86 -0.53
N GLY A 363 11.95 20.69 -0.77
CA GLY A 363 11.50 20.98 -2.13
C GLY A 363 10.64 19.86 -2.76
N CYS A 364 10.21 18.88 -1.97
CA CYS A 364 9.34 17.80 -2.46
C CYS A 364 7.97 18.34 -2.87
N ARG A 365 7.44 17.81 -3.96
CA ARG A 365 6.13 18.14 -4.51
C ARG A 365 5.14 17.02 -4.23
N ARG A 366 3.96 17.32 -3.65
CA ARG A 366 2.89 16.33 -3.53
C ARG A 366 2.36 15.96 -4.93
N THR A 367 2.29 14.69 -5.23
CA THR A 367 1.88 14.17 -6.53
C THR A 367 0.50 13.52 -6.48
N LYS A 368 0.34 12.44 -5.75
CA LYS A 368 -0.90 11.67 -5.72
C LYS A 368 -1.49 11.60 -4.33
N THR A 369 -2.82 11.44 -4.28
CA THR A 369 -3.56 11.18 -3.06
C THR A 369 -4.33 9.88 -3.20
N TYR A 370 -4.22 9.06 -2.19
CA TYR A 370 -4.99 7.84 -2.02
C TYR A 370 -5.87 8.00 -0.79
N ARG A 371 -7.08 7.44 -0.84
CA ARG A 371 -8.07 7.59 0.22
C ARG A 371 -8.56 6.25 0.72
N ILE A 372 -8.65 6.12 2.03
CA ILE A 372 -9.33 5.03 2.69
C ILE A 372 -10.70 5.54 3.12
N TYR A 373 -11.70 4.72 2.88
CA TYR A 373 -13.09 5.01 3.14
C TYR A 373 -13.65 4.12 4.23
N ARG A 374 -14.76 4.55 4.85
CA ARG A 374 -15.51 3.80 5.85
C ARG A 374 -17.01 3.99 5.62
N CYS A 375 -17.77 2.92 5.85
CA CYS A 375 -19.22 2.93 5.90
C CYS A 375 -19.69 2.07 7.08
N ASP A 376 -20.70 2.51 7.80
CA ASP A 376 -21.34 1.68 8.81
C ASP A 376 -22.15 0.56 8.13
N LEU A 377 -22.06 -0.67 8.66
CA LEU A 377 -22.74 -1.81 8.04
C LEU A 377 -24.25 -1.72 8.14
N LEU A 378 -24.78 -1.04 9.15
CA LEU A 378 -26.23 -0.80 9.24
C LEU A 378 -26.71 0.08 8.08
N ASP A 379 -25.99 1.17 7.78
CA ASP A 379 -26.35 2.08 6.69
C ASP A 379 -26.16 1.41 5.31
N LEU A 380 -25.18 0.54 5.18
CA LEU A 380 -24.90 -0.18 3.94
C LEU A 380 -25.93 -1.27 3.64
N LEU A 381 -26.38 -2.00 4.66
CA LEU A 381 -27.27 -3.18 4.51
C LEU A 381 -28.75 -2.81 4.51
N ASP A 382 -29.12 -1.82 5.30
CA ASP A 382 -30.49 -1.28 5.40
C ASP A 382 -30.45 0.24 5.16
N PRO A 383 -30.27 0.69 3.91
CA PRO A 383 -30.37 2.10 3.60
C PRO A 383 -31.84 2.49 3.72
N GLY A 384 -32.25 2.90 4.94
CA GLY A 384 -33.57 3.51 5.13
C GLY A 384 -33.84 4.56 4.07
N ASP A 385 -35.11 4.86 3.83
CA ASP A 385 -35.58 5.83 2.83
C ASP A 385 -34.64 7.05 2.75
N PRO A 386 -34.05 7.39 1.59
CA PRO A 386 -33.08 8.49 1.46
C PRO A 386 -33.59 9.89 1.86
N GLY A 387 -34.83 9.95 2.40
CA GLY A 387 -35.49 11.18 2.89
C GLY A 387 -35.30 11.51 4.38
N THR A 388 -34.69 10.65 5.22
CA THR A 388 -34.58 10.87 6.67
C THR A 388 -33.14 10.93 7.19
N GLY A 389 -32.22 11.47 6.41
CA GLY A 389 -30.82 11.61 6.79
C GLY A 389 -30.43 13.04 7.16
N LEU A 390 -29.92 13.22 8.37
CA LEU A 390 -29.18 14.41 8.87
C LEU A 390 -30.02 15.56 9.46
N ALA A 391 -30.76 15.27 10.52
CA ALA A 391 -30.95 16.27 11.59
C ALA A 391 -30.96 15.53 12.94
N ASP A 392 -30.13 16.02 13.87
CA ASP A 392 -30.07 15.62 15.28
C ASP A 392 -29.41 14.29 15.66
N ARG A 393 -28.07 14.23 15.60
CA ARG A 393 -27.30 13.48 16.61
C ARG A 393 -26.45 14.47 17.41
N PRO A 394 -26.57 14.54 18.74
CA PRO A 394 -25.74 15.38 19.56
C PRO A 394 -24.27 14.92 19.51
N CYS A 395 -23.38 15.88 19.39
CA CYS A 395 -21.95 15.70 19.49
C CYS A 395 -21.61 15.42 20.96
N ASP A 396 -21.39 14.16 21.33
CA ASP A 396 -20.81 13.84 22.63
C ASP A 396 -19.32 14.18 22.60
N THR A 397 -19.03 15.32 23.19
CA THR A 397 -17.68 15.73 23.61
C THR A 397 -17.40 15.13 24.98
N THR A 398 -16.54 14.14 25.05
CA THR A 398 -15.63 13.90 26.17
C THR A 398 -14.35 13.27 25.67
#